data_4e3a550d49c976de1ed9959859dbf3c2
#
_entry.id   4e3a550d49c976de1ed9959859dbf3c2
#
_cell.length_a   1.000
_cell.length_b   1.000
_cell.length_c   1.000
_cell.angle_alpha   90.00
_cell.angle_beta   90.00
_cell.angle_gamma   90.00
#
_symmetry.space_group_name_H-M   'P 1'
#
loop_
_entity.id
_entity.type
_entity.pdbx_description
1 polymer ?
#
loop_
_entity_poly.entity_id
_entity_poly.type
_entity_poly.pdbx_seq_one_letter_code
_entity_poly.pdbx_strand_id
1 'polypeptide(L)'
;NRVLQHYRFGRAFAWVNRTLRSRRKKISKIMALYKKFGLVSGGCSLCESKNFTLVSEGDRYGFDLKKQLCNECGLIQTYPSVSREFHEEFYSYHYRPLYLKSETVDYEDVIKEQNDKAKKYLDYFLNNGLSEKLADLSIIEIGCSSGGTISALKTAAKSVQGCDLDVEAIKFAQDNFKIDVEVGMYPSTLPNGPRLFILSHVLEHVFNPLKTLKEIRLLMNTGDYLFIAVPGIDGVAKGDYKNDLRRYFHIAHVSDFTSSTLTNVANYAGFKVTNIDQEI
;
A
#
# COMPACT_ATOMS: atom_id res chain seq x y z
N ASN A 1 -23.35 35.66 25.50
CA ASN A 1 -22.40 35.27 24.45
C ASN A 1 -21.08 34.63 24.94
N ARG A 2 -20.68 34.83 26.20
CA ARG A 2 -19.48 34.13 26.79
C ARG A 2 -19.75 32.67 27.16
N VAL A 3 -20.98 32.28 27.49
CA VAL A 3 -21.35 30.90 27.86
C VAL A 3 -21.29 29.96 26.66
N LEU A 4 -21.64 30.43 25.46
CA LEU A 4 -21.62 29.63 24.22
C LEU A 4 -20.18 29.35 23.70
N GLN A 5 -19.21 30.22 23.98
CA GLN A 5 -17.80 29.98 23.65
C GLN A 5 -17.19 28.88 24.50
N HIS A 6 -17.53 28.81 25.81
CA HIS A 6 -17.04 27.76 26.71
C HIS A 6 -17.56 26.37 26.32
N TYR A 7 -18.79 26.27 25.83
CA TYR A 7 -19.37 25.00 25.38
C TYR A 7 -18.74 24.47 24.09
N ARG A 8 -18.36 25.35 23.16
CA ARG A 8 -17.66 24.96 21.92
C ARG A 8 -16.23 24.48 22.19
N PHE A 9 -15.48 25.14 23.07
CA PHE A 9 -14.11 24.73 23.46
C PHE A 9 -14.11 23.42 24.25
N GLY A 10 -15.03 23.21 25.17
CA GLY A 10 -15.15 21.97 25.93
C GLY A 10 -15.46 20.75 25.07
N ARG A 11 -16.33 20.88 24.06
CA ARG A 11 -16.64 19.79 23.10
C ARG A 11 -15.47 19.47 22.18
N ALA A 12 -14.76 20.46 21.66
CA ALA A 12 -13.57 20.25 20.84
C ALA A 12 -12.45 19.58 21.65
N PHE A 13 -12.21 20.01 22.89
CA PHE A 13 -11.19 19.43 23.77
C PHE A 13 -11.55 18.00 24.20
N ALA A 14 -12.82 17.73 24.50
CA ALA A 14 -13.30 16.39 24.81
C ALA A 14 -13.22 15.45 23.59
N TRP A 15 -13.49 15.95 22.38
CA TRP A 15 -13.36 15.20 21.13
C TRP A 15 -11.90 14.87 20.84
N VAL A 16 -10.98 15.83 20.92
CA VAL A 16 -9.53 15.62 20.75
C VAL A 16 -9.01 14.59 21.74
N ASN A 17 -9.36 14.70 23.03
CA ASN A 17 -8.94 13.75 24.05
C ASN A 17 -9.50 12.33 23.80
N ARG A 18 -10.75 12.21 23.33
CA ARG A 18 -11.37 10.91 23.00
C ARG A 18 -10.65 10.25 21.81
N THR A 19 -10.36 11.02 20.77
CA THR A 19 -9.63 10.56 19.59
C THR A 19 -8.21 10.11 19.94
N LEU A 20 -7.50 10.86 20.78
CA LEU A 20 -6.16 10.50 21.25
C LEU A 20 -6.19 9.24 22.14
N ARG A 21 -7.19 9.09 23.01
CA ARG A 21 -7.36 7.88 23.84
C ARG A 21 -7.68 6.65 22.99
N SER A 22 -8.57 6.77 22.02
CA SER A 22 -8.90 5.68 21.10
C SER A 22 -7.65 5.24 20.31
N ARG A 23 -6.89 6.19 19.77
CA ARG A 23 -5.65 5.91 19.04
C ARG A 23 -4.61 5.23 19.92
N ARG A 24 -4.40 5.71 21.14
CA ARG A 24 -3.48 5.09 22.13
C ARG A 24 -3.88 3.66 22.44
N LYS A 25 -5.18 3.37 22.58
CA LYS A 25 -5.69 2.01 22.82
C LYS A 25 -5.40 1.08 21.62
N LYS A 26 -5.58 1.57 20.38
CA LYS A 26 -5.25 0.82 19.16
C LYS A 26 -3.75 0.51 19.09
N ILE A 27 -2.91 1.51 19.30
CA ILE A 27 -1.45 1.36 19.33
C ILE A 27 -1.03 0.36 20.42
N SER A 28 -1.59 0.44 21.63
CA SER A 28 -1.28 -0.48 22.73
C SER A 28 -1.62 -1.94 22.38
N LYS A 29 -2.74 -2.18 21.69
CA LYS A 29 -3.11 -3.53 21.23
C LYS A 29 -2.10 -4.08 20.22
N ILE A 30 -1.69 -3.25 19.25
CA ILE A 30 -0.69 -3.64 18.24
C ILE A 30 0.67 -3.88 18.89
N MET A 31 1.07 -3.08 19.88
CA MET A 31 2.30 -3.31 20.64
C MET A 31 2.27 -4.64 21.43
N ALA A 32 1.12 -4.99 22.02
CA ALA A 32 0.96 -6.28 22.70
C ALA A 32 1.08 -7.45 21.70
N LEU A 33 0.48 -7.32 20.54
CA LEU A 33 0.60 -8.29 19.43
C LEU A 33 2.06 -8.43 18.98
N TYR A 34 2.74 -7.33 18.78
CA TYR A 34 4.15 -7.29 18.41
C TYR A 34 5.05 -8.01 19.42
N LYS A 35 4.80 -7.81 20.72
CA LYS A 35 5.50 -8.53 21.80
C LYS A 35 5.17 -10.02 21.81
N LYS A 36 3.93 -10.40 21.48
CA LYS A 36 3.48 -11.80 21.46
C LYS A 36 4.18 -12.60 20.38
N PHE A 37 4.25 -12.07 19.17
CA PHE A 37 4.78 -12.81 18.02
C PHE A 37 6.27 -12.62 17.78
N GLY A 38 6.85 -11.54 18.34
CA GLY A 38 8.28 -11.26 18.27
C GLY A 38 8.76 -10.83 16.87
N LEU A 39 10.09 -10.78 16.78
CA LEU A 39 10.82 -10.42 15.57
C LEU A 39 11.56 -11.63 15.03
N VAL A 40 11.65 -11.70 13.71
CA VAL A 40 12.39 -12.75 12.99
C VAL A 40 13.64 -12.13 12.39
N SER A 41 14.81 -12.68 12.74
CA SER A 41 16.09 -12.35 12.13
C SER A 41 16.25 -13.19 10.87
N GLY A 42 16.25 -12.55 9.72
CA GLY A 42 16.50 -13.15 8.42
C GLY A 42 17.58 -12.39 7.66
N GLY A 43 17.59 -12.52 6.35
CA GLY A 43 18.33 -11.65 5.44
C GLY A 43 17.44 -10.58 4.84
N CYS A 44 18.02 -9.74 4.00
CA CYS A 44 17.30 -8.80 3.17
C CYS A 44 16.30 -9.56 2.27
N SER A 45 15.05 -9.07 2.21
CA SER A 45 14.00 -9.71 1.41
C SER A 45 14.25 -9.67 -0.11
N LEU A 46 15.27 -8.91 -0.55
CA LEU A 46 15.66 -8.81 -1.95
C LEU A 46 16.92 -9.61 -2.28
N CYS A 47 17.99 -9.51 -1.47
CA CYS A 47 19.31 -10.09 -1.77
C CYS A 47 19.86 -11.02 -0.69
N GLU A 48 19.07 -11.32 0.35
CA GLU A 48 19.42 -12.20 1.47
C GLU A 48 20.61 -11.76 2.34
N SER A 49 21.23 -10.62 2.03
CA SER A 49 22.33 -10.06 2.82
C SER A 49 21.89 -9.79 4.26
N LYS A 50 22.84 -9.91 5.18
CA LYS A 50 22.70 -9.56 6.61
C LYS A 50 23.45 -8.28 6.97
N ASN A 51 24.00 -7.57 5.97
CA ASN A 51 24.76 -6.35 6.14
C ASN A 51 23.82 -5.14 6.06
N PHE A 52 23.49 -4.55 7.21
CA PHE A 52 22.53 -3.46 7.31
C PHE A 52 23.09 -2.25 8.05
N THR A 53 22.62 -1.08 7.66
CA THR A 53 22.84 0.20 8.36
C THR A 53 21.50 0.70 8.92
N LEU A 54 21.49 1.10 10.20
CA LEU A 54 20.31 1.65 10.85
C LEU A 54 19.93 3.01 10.23
N VAL A 55 18.67 3.15 9.82
CA VAL A 55 18.10 4.39 9.27
C VAL A 55 17.18 5.08 10.29
N SER A 56 16.35 4.32 11.00
CA SER A 56 15.46 4.85 12.04
C SER A 56 15.20 3.80 13.12
N GLU A 57 15.11 4.27 14.38
CA GLU A 57 14.79 3.40 15.54
C GLU A 57 13.29 3.29 15.83
N GLY A 58 12.46 4.00 15.07
CA GLY A 58 11.03 4.00 15.30
C GLY A 58 10.23 4.57 14.14
N ASP A 59 8.92 4.45 14.25
CA ASP A 59 7.96 4.90 13.26
C ASP A 59 7.13 6.11 13.74
N ARG A 60 6.26 6.63 12.86
CA ARG A 60 5.38 7.79 13.15
C ARG A 60 4.35 7.57 14.25
N TYR A 61 4.11 6.33 14.64
CA TYR A 61 3.19 5.96 15.72
C TYR A 61 3.89 5.69 17.04
N GLY A 62 5.24 5.71 17.06
CA GLY A 62 6.05 5.44 18.23
C GLY A 62 6.25 3.94 18.50
N PHE A 63 6.08 3.09 17.47
CA PHE A 63 6.53 1.70 17.55
C PHE A 63 8.05 1.63 17.50
N ASP A 64 8.63 0.78 18.34
CA ASP A 64 10.07 0.43 18.32
C ASP A 64 10.35 -0.54 17.16
N LEU A 65 10.24 -0.01 15.96
CA LEU A 65 10.47 -0.72 14.70
C LEU A 65 11.67 -0.11 14.00
N LYS A 66 12.77 -0.86 13.99
CA LYS A 66 13.98 -0.42 13.33
C LYS A 66 13.82 -0.53 11.82
N LYS A 67 14.05 0.58 11.14
CA LYS A 67 14.18 0.61 9.69
C LYS A 67 15.66 0.59 9.35
N GLN A 68 16.06 -0.35 8.51
CA GLN A 68 17.45 -0.56 8.15
C GLN A 68 17.63 -0.61 6.64
N LEU A 69 18.69 0.00 6.17
CA LEU A 69 19.16 -0.02 4.80
C LEU A 69 20.03 -1.26 4.58
N CYS A 70 19.70 -2.08 3.61
CA CYS A 70 20.60 -3.13 3.15
C CYS A 70 21.76 -2.51 2.37
N ASN A 71 22.99 -2.71 2.85
CA ASN A 71 24.19 -2.11 2.24
C ASN A 71 24.54 -2.71 0.87
N GLU A 72 24.00 -3.88 0.52
CA GLU A 72 24.26 -4.54 -0.77
C GLU A 72 23.29 -4.10 -1.88
N CYS A 73 21.99 -4.00 -1.58
CA CYS A 73 20.99 -3.70 -2.62
C CYS A 73 20.25 -2.38 -2.44
N GLY A 74 20.47 -1.68 -1.32
CA GLY A 74 19.85 -0.38 -1.04
C GLY A 74 18.40 -0.44 -0.58
N LEU A 75 17.78 -1.63 -0.45
CA LEU A 75 16.42 -1.73 0.07
C LEU A 75 16.36 -1.33 1.54
N ILE A 76 15.43 -0.44 1.88
CA ILE A 76 15.11 -0.12 3.26
C ILE A 76 13.95 -1.02 3.69
N GLN A 77 14.11 -1.68 4.83
CA GLN A 77 13.09 -2.59 5.34
C GLN A 77 13.04 -2.57 6.87
N THR A 78 11.94 -3.05 7.43
CA THR A 78 11.86 -3.36 8.86
C THR A 78 12.80 -4.52 9.16
N TYR A 79 13.81 -4.30 10.04
CA TYR A 79 14.77 -5.35 10.39
C TYR A 79 15.27 -5.23 11.86
N PRO A 80 15.19 -6.30 12.69
CA PRO A 80 14.59 -7.58 12.38
C PRO A 80 13.16 -7.45 11.88
N SER A 81 12.73 -8.35 10.99
CA SER A 81 11.39 -8.30 10.40
C SER A 81 10.32 -8.71 11.42
N VAL A 82 9.11 -8.25 11.26
CA VAL A 82 7.96 -8.81 11.97
C VAL A 82 7.75 -10.27 11.52
N SER A 83 7.21 -11.12 12.42
CA SER A 83 6.90 -12.50 12.03
C SER A 83 5.74 -12.54 11.03
N ARG A 84 5.59 -13.65 10.31
CA ARG A 84 4.47 -13.86 9.39
C ARG A 84 3.15 -13.83 10.15
N GLU A 85 3.09 -14.46 11.29
CA GLU A 85 1.89 -14.53 12.15
C GLU A 85 1.47 -13.13 12.63
N PHE A 86 2.45 -12.28 12.99
CA PHE A 86 2.16 -10.88 13.29
C PHE A 86 1.56 -10.16 12.09
N HIS A 87 2.18 -10.34 10.91
CA HIS A 87 1.75 -9.68 9.68
C HIS A 87 0.31 -10.05 9.32
N GLU A 88 -0.02 -11.35 9.34
CA GLU A 88 -1.36 -11.86 9.03
C GLU A 88 -2.41 -11.33 10.03
N GLU A 89 -2.15 -11.41 11.33
CA GLU A 89 -3.04 -10.88 12.38
C GLU A 89 -3.20 -9.35 12.27
N PHE A 90 -2.10 -8.64 12.02
CA PHE A 90 -2.11 -7.18 11.90
C PHE A 90 -2.99 -6.73 10.73
N TYR A 91 -2.85 -7.32 9.55
CA TYR A 91 -3.64 -6.96 8.37
C TYR A 91 -5.10 -7.37 8.50
N SER A 92 -5.39 -8.53 9.10
CA SER A 92 -6.77 -9.01 9.29
C SER A 92 -7.59 -8.16 10.25
N TYR A 93 -6.97 -7.60 11.32
CA TYR A 93 -7.74 -7.00 12.41
C TYR A 93 -7.30 -5.62 12.87
N HIS A 94 -6.09 -5.16 12.53
CA HIS A 94 -5.50 -3.96 13.12
C HIS A 94 -5.12 -2.88 12.10
N TYR A 95 -4.86 -3.25 10.85
CA TYR A 95 -4.42 -2.32 9.81
C TYR A 95 -5.44 -1.21 9.58
N ARG A 96 -6.66 -1.55 9.17
CA ARG A 96 -7.71 -0.56 8.93
C ARG A 96 -8.05 0.28 10.16
N PRO A 97 -8.32 -0.32 11.35
CA PRO A 97 -8.57 0.46 12.55
C PRO A 97 -7.45 1.43 12.94
N LEU A 98 -6.19 1.15 12.59
CA LEU A 98 -5.07 2.05 12.87
C LEU A 98 -5.16 3.34 12.04
N TYR A 99 -5.56 3.22 10.77
CA TYR A 99 -5.64 4.32 9.82
C TYR A 99 -6.94 5.12 9.93
N LEU A 100 -8.04 4.45 10.27
CA LEU A 100 -9.35 5.08 10.33
C LEU A 100 -9.49 6.02 11.52
N LYS A 101 -10.09 7.16 11.27
CA LYS A 101 -10.47 8.13 12.31
C LYS A 101 -11.71 7.67 13.10
N SER A 102 -12.48 6.73 12.56
CA SER A 102 -13.70 6.14 13.13
C SER A 102 -13.53 4.65 13.41
N GLU A 103 -14.48 4.01 14.08
CA GLU A 103 -14.52 2.56 14.31
C GLU A 103 -15.06 1.82 13.07
N THR A 104 -15.75 2.53 12.18
CA THR A 104 -16.29 2.02 10.91
C THR A 104 -15.58 2.65 9.73
N VAL A 105 -15.43 1.91 8.66
CA VAL A 105 -14.86 2.40 7.39
C VAL A 105 -15.85 3.35 6.75
N ASP A 106 -15.42 4.59 6.47
CA ASP A 106 -16.14 5.48 5.57
C ASP A 106 -15.64 5.19 4.14
N TYR A 107 -16.40 4.41 3.41
CA TYR A 107 -16.04 4.06 2.05
C TYR A 107 -16.17 5.23 1.07
N GLU A 108 -16.94 6.27 1.37
CA GLU A 108 -17.03 7.47 0.52
C GLU A 108 -15.69 8.21 0.46
N ASP A 109 -15.05 8.41 1.62
CA ASP A 109 -13.70 9.00 1.68
C ASP A 109 -12.67 8.13 0.95
N VAL A 110 -12.72 6.79 1.12
CA VAL A 110 -11.81 5.85 0.45
C VAL A 110 -12.00 5.90 -1.08
N ILE A 111 -13.23 5.88 -1.55
CA ILE A 111 -13.56 5.96 -3.00
C ILE A 111 -13.09 7.27 -3.60
N LYS A 112 -13.26 8.39 -2.90
CA LYS A 112 -12.78 9.68 -3.37
C LYS A 112 -11.27 9.67 -3.59
N GLU A 113 -10.51 9.15 -2.61
CA GLU A 113 -9.06 9.00 -2.73
C GLU A 113 -8.67 8.08 -3.89
N GLN A 114 -9.35 6.94 -4.04
CA GLN A 114 -9.11 6.00 -5.14
C GLN A 114 -9.43 6.61 -6.51
N ASN A 115 -10.51 7.38 -6.63
CA ASN A 115 -10.85 8.08 -7.86
C ASN A 115 -9.81 9.16 -8.24
N ASP A 116 -9.27 9.88 -7.26
CA ASP A 116 -8.22 10.86 -7.51
C ASP A 116 -6.90 10.19 -7.93
N LYS A 117 -6.56 9.03 -7.35
CA LYS A 117 -5.45 8.20 -7.84
C LYS A 117 -5.69 7.69 -9.26
N ALA A 118 -6.89 7.21 -9.56
CA ALA A 118 -7.23 6.70 -10.89
C ALA A 118 -7.03 7.74 -12.00
N LYS A 119 -7.36 9.01 -11.75
CA LYS A 119 -7.12 10.11 -12.70
C LYS A 119 -5.63 10.27 -12.98
N LYS A 120 -4.80 10.30 -11.93
CA LYS A 120 -3.34 10.40 -12.07
C LYS A 120 -2.76 9.21 -12.80
N TYR A 121 -3.25 7.99 -12.52
CA TYR A 121 -2.81 6.79 -13.23
C TYR A 121 -3.20 6.81 -14.70
N LEU A 122 -4.42 7.25 -15.01
CA LEU A 122 -4.86 7.41 -16.38
C LEU A 122 -3.97 8.39 -17.15
N ASP A 123 -3.71 9.56 -16.59
CA ASP A 123 -2.82 10.56 -17.18
C ASP A 123 -1.42 9.98 -17.38
N TYR A 124 -0.90 9.24 -16.41
CA TYR A 124 0.39 8.56 -16.53
C TYR A 124 0.40 7.53 -17.68
N PHE A 125 -0.62 6.69 -17.78
CA PHE A 125 -0.72 5.69 -18.85
C PHE A 125 -0.77 6.32 -20.23
N LEU A 126 -1.56 7.38 -20.39
CA LEU A 126 -1.70 8.10 -21.65
C LEU A 126 -0.37 8.77 -22.07
N ASN A 127 0.38 9.31 -21.12
CA ASN A 127 1.65 10.00 -21.39
C ASN A 127 2.84 9.04 -21.54
N ASN A 128 2.72 7.75 -21.17
CA ASN A 128 3.81 6.78 -21.17
C ASN A 128 3.59 5.59 -22.13
N GLY A 129 2.93 5.83 -23.25
CA GLY A 129 2.87 4.90 -24.40
C GLY A 129 1.73 3.88 -24.35
N LEU A 130 0.71 4.09 -23.49
CA LEU A 130 -0.50 3.28 -23.46
C LEU A 130 -1.71 3.97 -24.08
N SER A 131 -1.59 5.21 -24.59
CA SER A 131 -2.70 6.01 -25.13
C SER A 131 -3.52 5.29 -26.22
N GLU A 132 -2.84 4.64 -27.17
CA GLU A 132 -3.49 3.91 -28.28
C GLU A 132 -3.90 2.49 -27.91
N LYS A 133 -3.47 1.97 -26.77
CA LYS A 133 -3.63 0.56 -26.39
C LYS A 133 -4.60 0.36 -25.23
N LEU A 134 -4.82 1.39 -24.41
CA LEU A 134 -5.54 1.25 -23.13
C LEU A 134 -6.96 0.68 -23.33
N ALA A 135 -7.66 1.09 -24.39
CA ALA A 135 -8.98 0.61 -24.71
C ALA A 135 -9.03 -0.90 -25.07
N ASP A 136 -7.90 -1.47 -25.47
CA ASP A 136 -7.76 -2.89 -25.79
C ASP A 136 -7.25 -3.73 -24.62
N LEU A 137 -6.78 -3.09 -23.54
CA LEU A 137 -6.26 -3.76 -22.35
C LEU A 137 -7.38 -4.11 -21.36
N SER A 138 -7.31 -5.30 -20.79
CA SER A 138 -8.04 -5.64 -19.58
C SER A 138 -7.22 -5.22 -18.37
N ILE A 139 -7.75 -4.33 -17.51
CA ILE A 139 -7.09 -3.86 -16.30
C ILE A 139 -7.39 -4.81 -15.15
N ILE A 140 -6.35 -5.23 -14.41
CA ILE A 140 -6.43 -6.13 -13.27
C ILE A 140 -5.74 -5.46 -12.08
N GLU A 141 -6.48 -5.06 -11.05
CA GLU A 141 -5.90 -4.48 -9.83
C GLU A 141 -5.80 -5.54 -8.73
N ILE A 142 -4.58 -5.86 -8.31
CA ILE A 142 -4.28 -6.69 -7.16
C ILE A 142 -4.18 -5.79 -5.94
N GLY A 143 -4.98 -6.05 -4.90
CA GLY A 143 -5.16 -5.16 -3.76
C GLY A 143 -6.11 -4.00 -4.06
N CYS A 144 -7.23 -4.26 -4.74
CA CYS A 144 -8.16 -3.23 -5.23
C CYS A 144 -9.01 -2.57 -4.12
N SER A 145 -8.97 -3.10 -2.87
CA SER A 145 -9.77 -2.58 -1.76
C SER A 145 -11.26 -2.46 -2.16
N SER A 146 -11.86 -1.27 -2.00
CA SER A 146 -13.26 -1.01 -2.36
C SER A 146 -13.51 -0.78 -3.86
N GLY A 147 -12.52 -1.02 -4.73
CA GLY A 147 -12.67 -1.03 -6.19
C GLY A 147 -12.81 0.32 -6.87
N GLY A 148 -12.62 1.43 -6.15
CA GLY A 148 -12.81 2.78 -6.71
C GLY A 148 -11.86 3.09 -7.85
N THR A 149 -10.57 2.69 -7.74
CA THR A 149 -9.57 2.91 -8.80
C THR A 149 -9.99 2.26 -10.11
N ILE A 150 -10.27 0.95 -10.11
CA ILE A 150 -10.64 0.24 -11.33
C ILE A 150 -12.04 0.60 -11.83
N SER A 151 -12.96 0.96 -10.93
CA SER A 151 -14.27 1.47 -11.33
C SER A 151 -14.14 2.78 -12.13
N ALA A 152 -13.25 3.68 -11.70
CA ALA A 152 -12.98 4.92 -12.41
C ALA A 152 -12.28 4.71 -13.77
N LEU A 153 -11.45 3.66 -13.89
CA LEU A 153 -10.74 3.31 -15.13
C LEU A 153 -11.59 2.50 -16.11
N LYS A 154 -12.78 2.03 -15.71
CA LYS A 154 -13.62 1.11 -16.48
C LYS A 154 -13.97 1.60 -17.90
N THR A 155 -14.19 2.90 -18.06
CA THR A 155 -14.55 3.47 -19.38
C THR A 155 -13.36 3.64 -20.33
N ALA A 156 -12.14 3.60 -19.80
CA ALA A 156 -10.91 3.74 -20.58
C ALA A 156 -10.30 2.40 -21.00
N ALA A 157 -10.79 1.28 -20.45
CA ALA A 157 -10.24 -0.05 -20.68
C ALA A 157 -11.24 -0.98 -21.34
N LYS A 158 -10.77 -2.10 -21.90
CA LYS A 158 -11.62 -3.16 -22.46
C LYS A 158 -12.48 -3.80 -21.36
N SER A 159 -11.92 -4.10 -20.23
CA SER A 159 -12.59 -4.62 -19.04
C SER A 159 -11.78 -4.30 -17.79
N VAL A 160 -12.39 -4.40 -16.62
CA VAL A 160 -11.72 -4.24 -15.33
C VAL A 160 -12.05 -5.41 -14.43
N GLN A 161 -11.05 -5.87 -13.68
CA GLN A 161 -11.15 -6.94 -12.69
C GLN A 161 -10.27 -6.59 -11.48
N GLY A 162 -10.64 -7.04 -10.28
CA GLY A 162 -9.82 -6.81 -9.10
C GLY A 162 -9.91 -7.91 -8.06
N CYS A 163 -8.93 -7.98 -7.17
CA CYS A 163 -8.97 -8.83 -6.00
C CYS A 163 -8.37 -8.12 -4.78
N ASP A 164 -8.87 -8.46 -3.61
CA ASP A 164 -8.36 -7.99 -2.32
C ASP A 164 -8.64 -9.05 -1.24
N LEU A 165 -7.84 -9.06 -0.18
CA LEU A 165 -8.06 -9.94 0.99
C LEU A 165 -9.16 -9.42 1.92
N ASP A 166 -9.55 -8.16 1.77
CA ASP A 166 -10.57 -7.52 2.60
C ASP A 166 -11.98 -7.84 2.11
N VAL A 167 -12.62 -8.77 2.80
CA VAL A 167 -13.98 -9.25 2.50
C VAL A 167 -15.02 -8.12 2.49
N GLU A 168 -14.94 -7.19 3.45
CA GLU A 168 -15.92 -6.10 3.58
C GLU A 168 -15.73 -5.07 2.44
N ALA A 169 -14.49 -4.79 2.06
CA ALA A 169 -14.19 -3.90 0.94
C ALA A 169 -14.65 -4.49 -0.39
N ILE A 170 -14.42 -5.78 -0.62
CA ILE A 170 -14.87 -6.48 -1.83
C ILE A 170 -16.40 -6.51 -1.88
N LYS A 171 -17.06 -6.83 -0.77
CA LYS A 171 -18.52 -6.78 -0.70
C LYS A 171 -19.07 -5.40 -1.04
N PHE A 172 -18.47 -4.33 -0.47
CA PHE A 172 -18.83 -2.96 -0.80
C PHE A 172 -18.68 -2.69 -2.31
N ALA A 173 -17.55 -3.12 -2.92
CA ALA A 173 -17.30 -2.92 -4.34
C ALA A 173 -18.33 -3.66 -5.22
N GLN A 174 -18.68 -4.90 -4.86
CA GLN A 174 -19.71 -5.68 -5.57
C GLN A 174 -21.10 -5.04 -5.48
N ASP A 175 -21.46 -4.52 -4.31
CA ASP A 175 -22.78 -3.93 -4.07
C ASP A 175 -22.94 -2.56 -4.78
N ASN A 176 -21.85 -1.78 -4.91
CA ASN A 176 -21.91 -0.38 -5.40
C ASN A 176 -21.38 -0.17 -6.82
N PHE A 177 -20.49 -1.03 -7.30
CA PHE A 177 -19.92 -0.92 -8.64
C PHE A 177 -20.20 -2.18 -9.44
N LYS A 178 -20.62 -2.04 -10.69
CA LYS A 178 -20.80 -3.18 -11.61
C LYS A 178 -19.43 -3.58 -12.19
N ILE A 179 -18.52 -4.08 -11.33
CA ILE A 179 -17.17 -4.52 -11.69
C ILE A 179 -16.95 -5.94 -11.19
N ASP A 180 -16.04 -6.65 -11.84
CA ASP A 180 -15.66 -8.02 -11.47
C ASP A 180 -14.58 -7.95 -10.38
N VAL A 181 -14.95 -8.26 -9.13
CA VAL A 181 -14.04 -8.26 -7.99
C VAL A 181 -14.28 -9.46 -7.09
N GLU A 182 -13.20 -10.02 -6.55
CA GLU A 182 -13.25 -11.21 -5.71
C GLU A 182 -12.32 -11.13 -4.48
N VAL A 183 -12.64 -11.89 -3.45
CA VAL A 183 -11.79 -12.05 -2.27
C VAL A 183 -10.65 -13.00 -2.61
N GLY A 184 -9.40 -12.51 -2.56
CA GLY A 184 -8.24 -13.34 -2.85
C GLY A 184 -6.95 -12.53 -2.94
N MET A 185 -5.81 -13.23 -2.85
CA MET A 185 -4.50 -12.61 -3.07
C MET A 185 -4.23 -12.34 -4.54
N TYR A 186 -4.75 -13.21 -5.41
CA TYR A 186 -4.66 -13.11 -6.87
C TYR A 186 -6.01 -13.48 -7.47
N PRO A 187 -6.34 -12.99 -8.68
CA PRO A 187 -7.58 -13.34 -9.33
C PRO A 187 -7.61 -14.83 -9.69
N SER A 188 -8.78 -15.45 -9.48
CA SER A 188 -9.01 -16.89 -9.75
C SER A 188 -9.05 -17.19 -11.25
N THR A 189 -9.45 -16.23 -12.05
CA THR A 189 -9.47 -16.29 -13.53
C THR A 189 -8.90 -15.01 -14.10
N LEU A 190 -8.36 -15.09 -15.29
CA LEU A 190 -7.79 -13.94 -15.99
C LEU A 190 -8.46 -13.75 -17.36
N PRO A 191 -8.78 -12.50 -17.75
CA PRO A 191 -9.33 -12.21 -19.06
C PRO A 191 -8.35 -12.55 -20.18
N ASN A 192 -8.89 -12.96 -21.33
CA ASN A 192 -8.11 -13.20 -22.52
C ASN A 192 -7.67 -11.91 -23.21
N GLY A 193 -6.50 -11.94 -23.83
CA GLY A 193 -5.91 -10.82 -24.57
C GLY A 193 -4.88 -10.05 -23.72
N PRO A 194 -4.46 -8.88 -24.20
CA PRO A 194 -3.46 -8.07 -23.52
C PRO A 194 -4.01 -7.45 -22.24
N ARG A 195 -3.16 -7.34 -21.21
CA ARG A 195 -3.56 -6.96 -19.85
C ARG A 195 -2.63 -5.92 -19.25
N LEU A 196 -3.20 -5.08 -18.38
CA LEU A 196 -2.48 -4.16 -17.51
C LEU A 196 -2.75 -4.56 -16.06
N PHE A 197 -1.75 -5.08 -15.38
CA PHE A 197 -1.80 -5.35 -13.94
C PHE A 197 -1.45 -4.07 -13.18
N ILE A 198 -2.19 -3.78 -12.11
CA ILE A 198 -1.97 -2.64 -11.22
C ILE A 198 -1.71 -3.13 -9.81
N LEU A 199 -0.64 -2.65 -9.20
CA LEU A 199 -0.34 -2.72 -7.76
C LEU A 199 -0.30 -1.30 -7.20
N SER A 200 -1.40 -0.87 -6.61
CA SER A 200 -1.51 0.48 -6.04
C SER A 200 -1.40 0.42 -4.52
N HIS A 201 -0.28 0.82 -3.96
CA HIS A 201 -0.01 0.75 -2.52
C HIS A 201 -0.17 -0.68 -1.94
N VAL A 202 0.47 -1.63 -2.58
CA VAL A 202 0.48 -3.05 -2.18
C VAL A 202 1.88 -3.55 -1.88
N LEU A 203 2.85 -3.22 -2.74
CA LEU A 203 4.16 -3.85 -2.72
C LEU A 203 4.98 -3.50 -1.45
N GLU A 204 4.77 -2.33 -0.87
CA GLU A 204 5.36 -1.90 0.40
C GLU A 204 4.83 -2.68 1.61
N HIS A 205 3.66 -3.28 1.47
CA HIS A 205 2.98 -4.02 2.53
C HIS A 205 3.27 -5.51 2.51
N VAL A 206 3.72 -6.08 1.39
CA VAL A 206 3.94 -7.52 1.30
C VAL A 206 5.20 -7.95 2.04
N PHE A 207 5.17 -9.16 2.60
CA PHE A 207 6.27 -9.70 3.39
C PHE A 207 7.56 -9.90 2.58
N ASN A 208 7.45 -10.27 1.30
CA ASN A 208 8.58 -10.44 0.38
C ASN A 208 8.22 -9.90 -1.00
N PRO A 209 8.62 -8.66 -1.33
CA PRO A 209 8.25 -8.00 -2.58
C PRO A 209 8.79 -8.71 -3.82
N LEU A 210 9.99 -9.28 -3.76
CA LEU A 210 10.57 -10.03 -4.88
C LEU A 210 9.76 -11.29 -5.18
N LYS A 211 9.39 -12.05 -4.16
CA LYS A 211 8.55 -13.24 -4.31
C LYS A 211 7.19 -12.89 -4.89
N THR A 212 6.53 -11.86 -4.36
CA THR A 212 5.23 -11.39 -4.85
C THR A 212 5.30 -11.00 -6.34
N LEU A 213 6.31 -10.24 -6.74
CA LEU A 213 6.47 -9.87 -8.15
C LEU A 213 6.75 -11.08 -9.06
N LYS A 214 7.52 -12.07 -8.59
CA LYS A 214 7.73 -13.33 -9.33
C LYS A 214 6.42 -14.11 -9.49
N GLU A 215 5.59 -14.19 -8.46
CA GLU A 215 4.27 -14.83 -8.52
C GLU A 215 3.35 -14.10 -9.52
N ILE A 216 3.31 -12.77 -9.50
CA ILE A 216 2.55 -11.98 -10.49
C ILE A 216 3.12 -12.21 -11.90
N ARG A 217 4.44 -12.28 -12.06
CA ARG A 217 5.08 -12.54 -13.35
C ARG A 217 4.61 -13.87 -13.98
N LEU A 218 4.30 -14.89 -13.16
CA LEU A 218 3.76 -16.17 -13.62
C LEU A 218 2.32 -16.07 -14.13
N LEU A 219 1.56 -15.08 -13.69
CA LEU A 219 0.20 -14.81 -14.17
C LEU A 219 0.19 -14.03 -15.50
N MET A 220 1.32 -13.44 -15.88
CA MET A 220 1.43 -12.53 -17.02
C MET A 220 1.96 -13.22 -18.27
N ASN A 221 1.43 -12.82 -19.43
CA ASN A 221 1.91 -13.22 -20.74
C ASN A 221 2.92 -12.19 -21.30
N THR A 222 3.62 -12.58 -22.36
CA THR A 222 4.43 -11.64 -23.13
C THR A 222 3.51 -10.56 -23.73
N GLY A 223 3.87 -9.29 -23.54
CA GLY A 223 3.06 -8.15 -24.00
C GLY A 223 2.11 -7.58 -22.95
N ASP A 224 1.93 -8.23 -21.80
CA ASP A 224 1.22 -7.62 -20.67
C ASP A 224 2.07 -6.54 -20.00
N TYR A 225 1.41 -5.60 -19.35
CA TYR A 225 2.02 -4.50 -18.60
C TYR A 225 1.79 -4.66 -17.10
N LEU A 226 2.76 -4.21 -16.31
CA LEU A 226 2.64 -4.09 -14.86
C LEU A 226 2.90 -2.63 -14.46
N PHE A 227 1.94 -2.04 -13.77
CA PHE A 227 2.07 -0.73 -13.13
C PHE A 227 2.17 -0.91 -11.62
N ILE A 228 3.15 -0.28 -11.00
CA ILE A 228 3.37 -0.31 -9.55
C ILE A 228 3.43 1.12 -9.04
N ALA A 229 2.55 1.46 -8.11
CA ALA A 229 2.59 2.71 -7.35
C ALA A 229 2.85 2.40 -5.87
N VAL A 230 3.92 2.95 -5.33
CA VAL A 230 4.30 2.86 -3.91
C VAL A 230 4.75 4.22 -3.39
N PRO A 231 4.64 4.50 -2.09
CA PRO A 231 5.23 5.71 -1.51
C PRO A 231 6.74 5.70 -1.73
N GLY A 232 7.27 6.75 -2.35
CA GLY A 232 8.70 6.90 -2.57
C GLY A 232 9.38 7.60 -1.40
N ILE A 233 10.43 6.99 -0.82
CA ILE A 233 11.22 7.64 0.24
C ILE A 233 12.02 8.84 -0.29
N ASP A 234 12.28 8.87 -1.60
CA ASP A 234 13.00 9.97 -2.28
C ASP A 234 12.31 11.34 -2.08
N GLY A 235 10.97 11.36 -1.93
CA GLY A 235 10.18 12.54 -1.67
C GLY A 235 10.49 13.21 -0.33
N VAL A 236 10.94 12.44 0.67
CA VAL A 236 11.27 12.99 2.00
C VAL A 236 12.41 14.01 1.90
N ALA A 237 13.43 13.74 1.09
CA ALA A 237 14.52 14.69 0.87
C ALA A 237 14.09 15.94 0.10
N LYS A 238 12.97 15.88 -0.62
CA LYS A 238 12.41 17.01 -1.39
C LYS A 238 11.37 17.84 -0.62
N GLY A 239 11.10 17.51 0.63
CA GLY A 239 10.17 18.28 1.49
C GLY A 239 8.97 17.51 1.99
N ASP A 240 8.68 16.34 1.43
CA ASP A 240 7.60 15.51 1.93
C ASP A 240 7.84 15.12 3.38
N TYR A 241 6.74 14.90 4.12
CA TYR A 241 6.79 14.56 5.54
C TYR A 241 7.65 15.53 6.37
N LYS A 242 7.82 16.81 5.90
CA LYS A 242 8.64 17.85 6.55
C LYS A 242 10.12 17.45 6.69
N ASN A 243 10.66 16.74 5.71
CA ASN A 243 12.04 16.21 5.71
C ASN A 243 12.35 15.28 6.90
N ASP A 244 11.34 14.60 7.45
CA ASP A 244 11.48 13.74 8.63
C ASP A 244 11.11 12.30 8.31
N LEU A 245 12.09 11.42 8.21
CA LEU A 245 11.93 9.99 7.93
C LEU A 245 11.01 9.29 8.94
N ARG A 246 10.99 9.72 10.22
CA ARG A 246 10.08 9.14 11.23
C ARG A 246 8.61 9.38 10.87
N ARG A 247 8.30 10.47 10.17
CA ARG A 247 6.93 10.76 9.71
C ARG A 247 6.54 9.92 8.50
N TYR A 248 7.52 9.50 7.72
CA TYR A 248 7.34 8.62 6.57
C TYR A 248 7.13 7.17 7.02
N PHE A 249 8.02 6.65 7.87
CA PHE A 249 7.96 5.25 8.30
C PHE A 249 6.73 4.93 9.14
N HIS A 250 6.17 3.75 8.91
CA HIS A 250 5.12 3.19 9.76
C HIS A 250 5.09 1.65 9.72
N ILE A 251 4.45 1.07 10.73
CA ILE A 251 4.45 -0.38 11.00
C ILE A 251 3.90 -1.22 9.84
N ALA A 252 2.98 -0.67 9.02
CA ALA A 252 2.40 -1.40 7.90
C ALA A 252 3.36 -1.53 6.71
N HIS A 253 4.34 -0.64 6.53
CA HIS A 253 5.31 -0.78 5.46
C HIS A 253 6.44 -1.71 5.91
N VAL A 254 6.47 -2.91 5.35
CA VAL A 254 7.57 -3.87 5.58
C VAL A 254 8.80 -3.44 4.81
N SER A 255 8.61 -2.96 3.58
CA SER A 255 9.65 -2.45 2.69
C SER A 255 9.38 -1.00 2.30
N ASP A 256 10.43 -0.21 2.14
CA ASP A 256 10.38 1.19 1.72
C ASP A 256 11.28 1.37 0.49
N PHE A 257 10.73 1.95 -0.57
CA PHE A 257 11.39 1.98 -1.87
C PHE A 257 11.90 3.38 -2.23
N THR A 258 13.11 3.41 -2.81
CA THR A 258 13.55 4.46 -3.72
C THR A 258 13.20 4.05 -5.15
N SER A 259 13.25 4.99 -6.10
CA SER A 259 13.08 4.67 -7.52
C SER A 259 14.08 3.60 -7.98
N SER A 260 15.33 3.67 -7.50
CA SER A 260 16.37 2.69 -7.81
C SER A 260 16.06 1.30 -7.25
N THR A 261 15.66 1.20 -5.99
CA THR A 261 15.37 -0.11 -5.38
C THR A 261 14.10 -0.73 -5.94
N LEU A 262 13.08 0.05 -6.28
CA LEU A 262 11.88 -0.44 -6.98
C LEU A 262 12.24 -1.01 -8.36
N THR A 263 13.08 -0.28 -9.12
CA THR A 263 13.61 -0.76 -10.41
C THR A 263 14.36 -2.08 -10.26
N ASN A 264 15.21 -2.20 -9.25
CA ASN A 264 15.98 -3.41 -9.00
C ASN A 264 15.07 -4.60 -8.65
N VAL A 265 14.10 -4.41 -7.77
CA VAL A 265 13.14 -5.47 -7.40
C VAL A 265 12.37 -5.95 -8.63
N ALA A 266 11.88 -5.04 -9.48
CA ALA A 266 11.18 -5.38 -10.71
C ALA A 266 12.09 -6.16 -11.69
N ASN A 267 13.32 -5.70 -11.90
CA ASN A 267 14.29 -6.38 -12.77
C ASN A 267 14.63 -7.79 -12.26
N TYR A 268 14.86 -7.95 -10.95
CA TYR A 268 15.12 -9.29 -10.35
C TYR A 268 13.91 -10.23 -10.43
N ALA A 269 12.71 -9.67 -10.53
CA ALA A 269 11.49 -10.45 -10.78
C ALA A 269 11.28 -10.80 -12.26
N GLY A 270 12.16 -10.34 -13.16
CA GLY A 270 12.09 -10.62 -14.60
C GLY A 270 11.24 -9.64 -15.41
N PHE A 271 10.99 -8.44 -14.86
CA PHE A 271 10.35 -7.35 -15.59
C PHE A 271 11.39 -6.44 -16.24
N LYS A 272 11.02 -5.82 -17.35
CA LYS A 272 11.77 -4.72 -17.96
C LYS A 272 11.08 -3.42 -17.57
N VAL A 273 11.72 -2.60 -16.75
CA VAL A 273 11.22 -1.28 -16.39
C VAL A 273 11.38 -0.34 -17.59
N THR A 274 10.28 0.24 -18.04
CA THR A 274 10.24 1.16 -19.19
C THR A 274 10.16 2.62 -18.75
N ASN A 275 9.40 2.87 -17.69
CA ASN A 275 9.20 4.23 -17.15
C ASN A 275 9.20 4.18 -15.62
N ILE A 276 9.67 5.24 -15.00
CA ILE A 276 9.59 5.46 -13.55
C ILE A 276 9.38 6.95 -13.31
N ASP A 277 8.47 7.27 -12.41
CA ASP A 277 8.16 8.63 -12.02
C ASP A 277 8.12 8.74 -10.49
N GLN A 278 8.38 9.92 -9.96
CA GLN A 278 8.37 10.20 -8.52
C GLN A 278 7.19 11.09 -8.08
N GLU A 279 6.31 11.48 -9.00
CA GLU A 279 5.28 12.51 -8.77
C GLU A 279 3.84 12.04 -9.05
N ILE A 280 3.57 10.73 -9.11
CA ILE A 280 2.23 10.22 -9.38
C ILE A 280 1.34 10.23 -8.14
#